data_02c9970fc02ed5f62083d78d7c3df1bd
#
_entry.id   02c9970fc02ed5f62083d78d7c3df1bd
#
_cell.length_a   1.000
_cell.length_b   1.000
_cell.length_c   1.000
_cell.angle_alpha   90.00
_cell.angle_beta   90.00
_cell.angle_gamma   90.00
#
_symmetry.space_group_name_H-M   'P 1'
#
loop_
_entity.id
_entity.type
_entity.pdbx_description
1 polymer ?
#
loop_
_entity_poly.entity_id
_entity_poly.type
_entity_poly.pdbx_seq_one_letter_code
_entity_poly.pdbx_strand_id
1 'polypeptide(L)'
;MLKYFSFLIIALLILTSCDPLKNQTEENLIKVKLNARFGFDGFDAARKVLFPLDYTENKLIKDSVDIAEAFEEYVIRRYYLDEKLAMYHKWKDGKITDQRWEALQRVYQINTDSLLDIKPSNTILIAYGTLPTGDRAIQVDKNFNNDLSDEDLIKVDYPLEFIDDVDKDYYLKNKAQYLPKVNVEVEYIKKDSLLTHEFPLQINPYNVDDLIQYVTQDDLEKKYFLSVNIPQYYQSEMIVEEDTFQLKATGNFKSPYLDKENTQISIKNLATTNDSLQEISERYTIGDSLYLNKKPYHFKRIALNGSELLVKKLDDQTKLYAFKEGYYFPGLNTDFIRSEKYQINDQKATTYIVWNTRSMNDTWVDHLKKWQDENPDQQLVGIAYDKNKGAVRRWLDRKKITWPNYYINPSDKPFLKTKQHFPLKIEINKSGRIQQIEQYKDSIIPSGKNSSS
;
A
#
# COMPACT_ATOMS: atom_id res chain seq x y z
N MET A 1 -10.60 -43.32 54.52
CA MET A 1 -10.84 -43.65 53.10
C MET A 1 -11.66 -42.59 52.33
N LEU A 2 -12.52 -41.84 52.96
CA LEU A 2 -13.37 -40.81 52.26
C LEU A 2 -12.63 -39.58 51.74
N LYS A 3 -11.49 -39.19 52.31
CA LYS A 3 -10.73 -37.98 51.90
C LYS A 3 -9.94 -38.15 50.58
N TYR A 4 -9.62 -39.34 50.19
CA TYR A 4 -8.90 -39.60 48.92
C TYR A 4 -9.83 -39.73 47.73
N PHE A 5 -11.13 -40.01 47.94
CA PHE A 5 -12.09 -40.11 46.86
C PHE A 5 -12.49 -38.74 46.28
N SER A 6 -12.54 -37.70 47.13
CA SER A 6 -12.82 -36.31 46.70
C SER A 6 -11.70 -35.71 45.84
N PHE A 7 -10.44 -36.10 46.10
CA PHE A 7 -9.32 -35.59 45.30
C PHE A 7 -9.26 -36.24 43.90
N LEU A 8 -9.68 -37.49 43.79
CA LEU A 8 -9.69 -38.19 42.48
C LEU A 8 -10.81 -37.63 41.55
N ILE A 9 -11.95 -37.22 42.09
CA ILE A 9 -13.06 -36.62 41.32
C ILE A 9 -12.69 -35.22 40.83
N ILE A 10 -11.98 -34.41 41.64
CA ILE A 10 -11.53 -33.08 41.24
C ILE A 10 -10.41 -33.20 40.19
N ALA A 11 -9.52 -34.16 40.26
CA ALA A 11 -8.50 -34.42 39.25
C ALA A 11 -9.12 -34.92 37.91
N LEU A 12 -10.20 -35.68 37.96
CA LEU A 12 -10.94 -36.12 36.75
C LEU A 12 -11.75 -34.98 36.10
N LEU A 13 -12.26 -34.05 36.90
CA LEU A 13 -12.99 -32.88 36.37
C LEU A 13 -12.05 -31.82 35.73
N ILE A 14 -10.78 -31.76 36.16
CA ILE A 14 -9.78 -30.89 35.53
C ILE A 14 -9.30 -31.46 34.19
N LEU A 15 -9.34 -32.77 34.01
CA LEU A 15 -8.95 -33.42 32.74
C LEU A 15 -10.03 -33.38 31.68
N THR A 16 -11.30 -33.09 32.04
CA THR A 16 -12.40 -32.97 31.07
C THR A 16 -12.73 -31.55 30.66
N SER A 17 -12.06 -30.55 31.25
CA SER A 17 -12.21 -29.14 30.86
C SER A 17 -11.13 -28.62 29.89
N CYS A 18 -10.28 -29.51 29.36
CA CYS A 18 -9.62 -29.20 28.09
C CYS A 18 -10.69 -29.26 27.02
N ASP A 19 -11.34 -28.13 26.74
CA ASP A 19 -11.92 -27.93 25.43
C ASP A 19 -10.85 -28.37 24.42
N PRO A 20 -11.11 -29.37 23.58
CA PRO A 20 -10.26 -29.59 22.43
C PRO A 20 -10.35 -28.26 21.69
N LEU A 21 -9.29 -27.43 21.75
CA LEU A 21 -9.02 -26.49 20.70
C LEU A 21 -9.29 -27.27 19.43
N LYS A 22 -10.49 -27.07 18.88
CA LYS A 22 -10.87 -27.61 17.57
C LYS A 22 -9.66 -27.33 16.73
N ASN A 23 -8.86 -28.35 16.45
CA ASN A 23 -7.98 -28.37 15.31
C ASN A 23 -8.90 -28.01 14.15
N GLN A 24 -9.05 -26.69 13.89
CA GLN A 24 -9.56 -26.22 12.62
C GLN A 24 -8.56 -26.78 11.63
N THR A 25 -8.95 -27.92 11.09
CA THR A 25 -8.26 -28.60 10.03
C THR A 25 -7.79 -27.56 9.06
N GLU A 26 -6.48 -27.51 8.81
CA GLU A 26 -5.84 -26.63 7.83
C GLU A 26 -6.26 -26.95 6.39
N GLU A 27 -7.36 -27.68 6.21
CA GLU A 27 -7.84 -28.27 4.97
C GLU A 27 -8.06 -27.28 3.82
N ASN A 28 -8.06 -25.98 4.10
CA ASN A 28 -8.29 -24.95 3.09
C ASN A 28 -7.12 -23.93 2.97
N LEU A 29 -5.94 -24.26 3.49
CA LEU A 29 -4.76 -23.39 3.41
C LEU A 29 -3.86 -23.81 2.25
N ILE A 30 -3.62 -22.87 1.35
CA ILE A 30 -2.64 -23.00 0.26
C ILE A 30 -1.38 -22.26 0.70
N LYS A 31 -0.26 -22.99 0.78
CA LYS A 31 1.07 -22.43 1.05
C LYS A 31 1.74 -22.14 -0.29
N VAL A 32 1.94 -20.87 -0.60
CA VAL A 32 2.64 -20.45 -1.82
C VAL A 32 4.05 -20.02 -1.46
N LYS A 33 5.03 -20.81 -1.92
CA LYS A 33 6.44 -20.45 -1.77
C LYS A 33 6.76 -19.34 -2.77
N LEU A 34 7.25 -18.21 -2.28
CA LEU A 34 7.63 -17.06 -3.08
C LEU A 34 9.15 -17.00 -3.27
N ASN A 35 9.59 -16.53 -4.43
CA ASN A 35 11.00 -16.33 -4.75
C ASN A 35 11.29 -14.85 -4.92
N ALA A 36 12.35 -14.37 -4.25
CA ALA A 36 12.81 -13.00 -4.38
C ALA A 36 13.26 -12.70 -5.80
N ARG A 37 12.95 -11.51 -6.29
CA ARG A 37 13.32 -10.97 -7.59
C ARG A 37 13.81 -9.53 -7.42
N PHE A 38 14.79 -9.16 -8.21
CA PHE A 38 15.29 -7.78 -8.26
C PHE A 38 14.40 -6.92 -9.16
N GLY A 39 14.10 -5.69 -8.74
CA GLY A 39 13.31 -4.73 -9.49
C GLY A 39 11.99 -4.37 -8.82
N PHE A 40 11.14 -3.65 -9.53
CA PHE A 40 9.83 -3.19 -9.06
C PHE A 40 8.66 -3.88 -9.77
N ASP A 41 8.87 -4.36 -10.97
CA ASP A 41 7.94 -5.17 -11.80
C ASP A 41 6.48 -4.71 -11.73
N GLY A 42 6.24 -3.45 -12.10
CA GLY A 42 4.90 -2.84 -12.09
C GLY A 42 4.45 -2.33 -10.70
N PHE A 43 5.18 -2.58 -9.61
CA PHE A 43 4.98 -1.88 -8.35
C PHE A 43 5.60 -0.48 -8.38
N ASP A 44 5.03 0.44 -7.63
CA ASP A 44 5.56 1.79 -7.55
C ASP A 44 6.97 1.80 -6.95
N ALA A 45 7.92 2.41 -7.67
CA ALA A 45 9.28 2.63 -7.21
C ALA A 45 9.32 3.75 -6.16
N ALA A 46 8.70 3.52 -5.01
CA ALA A 46 8.69 4.50 -3.95
C ALA A 46 10.09 4.68 -3.35
N ARG A 47 10.43 5.91 -2.99
CA ARG A 47 11.73 6.29 -2.45
C ARG A 47 11.58 6.88 -1.07
N LYS A 48 12.55 6.61 -0.20
CA LYS A 48 12.70 7.30 1.07
C LYS A 48 13.81 8.33 0.94
N VAL A 49 13.45 9.60 1.06
CA VAL A 49 14.40 10.70 1.14
C VAL A 49 15.10 10.65 2.48
N LEU A 50 16.42 10.71 2.48
CA LEU A 50 17.23 10.76 3.69
C LEU A 50 17.54 12.25 3.99
N PHE A 51 16.81 12.78 4.94
CA PHE A 51 16.98 14.16 5.35
C PHE A 51 18.32 14.37 6.07
N PRO A 52 18.90 15.59 5.99
CA PRO A 52 20.03 15.99 6.82
C PRO A 52 19.72 15.73 8.30
N LEU A 53 20.72 15.25 9.01
CA LEU A 53 20.66 15.15 10.46
C LEU A 53 20.64 16.57 11.05
N ASP A 54 20.02 16.75 12.23
CA ASP A 54 20.20 18.03 12.93
C ASP A 54 21.68 18.25 13.26
N TYR A 55 22.07 19.52 13.47
CA TYR A 55 23.47 19.89 13.65
C TYR A 55 24.15 19.10 14.77
N THR A 56 23.46 18.90 15.88
CA THR A 56 23.97 18.17 17.04
C THR A 56 24.18 16.70 16.73
N GLU A 57 23.20 16.08 16.11
CA GLU A 57 23.26 14.67 15.71
C GLU A 57 24.34 14.44 14.64
N ASN A 58 24.45 15.34 13.67
CA ASN A 58 25.47 15.28 12.62
C ASN A 58 26.89 15.37 13.19
N LYS A 59 27.11 16.28 14.12
CA LYS A 59 28.42 16.41 14.80
C LYS A 59 28.78 15.14 15.58
N LEU A 60 27.86 14.64 16.40
CA LEU A 60 28.09 13.43 17.20
C LEU A 60 28.40 12.21 16.32
N ILE A 61 27.78 12.10 15.16
CA ILE A 61 28.05 11.00 14.24
C ILE A 61 29.41 11.16 13.58
N LYS A 62 29.72 12.34 13.05
CA LYS A 62 31.04 12.60 12.46
C LYS A 62 32.18 12.34 13.43
N ASP A 63 31.96 12.61 14.72
CA ASP A 63 32.93 12.34 15.78
C ASP A 63 33.03 10.88 16.22
N SER A 64 32.06 10.02 15.82
CA SER A 64 31.93 8.63 16.29
C SER A 64 31.95 7.57 15.17
N VAL A 65 32.07 7.99 13.92
CA VAL A 65 32.08 7.08 12.75
C VAL A 65 33.41 7.25 12.02
N ASP A 66 34.15 6.16 11.93
CA ASP A 66 35.35 6.13 11.12
C ASP A 66 34.98 6.09 9.63
N ILE A 67 35.61 6.91 8.83
CA ILE A 67 35.38 7.02 7.37
C ILE A 67 36.70 6.85 6.67
N ALA A 68 36.68 6.23 5.50
CA ALA A 68 37.88 6.15 4.67
C ALA A 68 38.43 7.57 4.44
N GLU A 69 39.73 7.77 4.64
CA GLU A 69 40.44 9.02 4.38
C GLU A 69 40.34 9.53 2.93
N ALA A 70 39.60 8.75 2.09
CA ALA A 70 39.43 8.99 0.67
C ALA A 70 38.51 10.18 0.31
N PHE A 71 37.67 10.66 1.24
CA PHE A 71 36.74 11.77 0.94
C PHE A 71 37.41 13.14 1.21
N GLU A 72 37.31 14.03 0.24
CA GLU A 72 37.69 15.45 0.43
C GLU A 72 36.56 16.19 1.20
N GLU A 73 35.32 15.95 0.83
CA GLU A 73 34.14 16.45 1.53
C GLU A 73 33.03 15.40 1.48
N TYR A 74 32.21 15.30 2.53
CA TYR A 74 31.15 14.33 2.63
C TYR A 74 30.07 14.71 3.63
N VAL A 75 28.91 14.03 3.50
CA VAL A 75 27.83 14.01 4.49
C VAL A 75 27.55 12.57 4.90
N ILE A 76 27.02 12.40 6.12
CA ILE A 76 26.53 11.11 6.60
C ILE A 76 25.01 11.17 6.69
N ARG A 77 24.36 10.09 6.25
CA ARG A 77 22.92 9.88 6.35
C ARG A 77 22.62 8.64 7.14
N ARG A 78 21.48 8.65 7.82
CA ARG A 78 20.93 7.47 8.49
C ARG A 78 19.68 7.01 7.79
N TYR A 79 19.62 5.74 7.49
CA TYR A 79 18.42 5.07 7.03
C TYR A 79 17.89 4.13 8.12
N TYR A 80 16.81 4.54 8.80
CA TYR A 80 16.12 3.75 9.79
C TYR A 80 15.13 2.83 9.08
N LEU A 81 15.28 1.52 9.23
CA LEU A 81 14.36 0.52 8.68
C LEU A 81 13.08 0.42 9.52
N ASP A 82 13.21 0.62 10.83
CA ASP A 82 12.08 0.77 11.75
C ASP A 82 12.21 2.10 12.50
N GLU A 83 11.57 3.14 11.96
CA GLU A 83 11.63 4.48 12.56
C GLU A 83 10.98 4.53 13.95
N LYS A 84 9.89 3.75 14.17
CA LYS A 84 9.17 3.74 15.44
C LYS A 84 10.05 3.17 16.54
N LEU A 85 10.69 2.04 16.26
CA LEU A 85 11.63 1.40 17.18
C LEU A 85 12.87 2.25 17.43
N ALA A 86 13.44 2.86 16.38
CA ALA A 86 14.58 3.76 16.51
C ALA A 86 14.27 5.00 17.38
N MET A 87 13.07 5.59 17.22
CA MET A 87 12.63 6.72 18.05
C MET A 87 12.40 6.29 19.51
N TYR A 88 11.84 5.08 19.73
CA TYR A 88 11.68 4.51 21.06
C TYR A 88 13.02 4.36 21.78
N HIS A 89 14.02 3.79 21.12
CA HIS A 89 15.36 3.65 21.71
C HIS A 89 16.04 5.00 21.95
N LYS A 90 15.90 5.98 21.05
CA LYS A 90 16.37 7.35 21.28
C LYS A 90 15.75 7.99 22.53
N TRP A 91 14.47 7.73 22.78
CA TRP A 91 13.81 8.19 23.99
C TRP A 91 14.33 7.47 25.24
N LYS A 92 14.45 6.15 25.21
CA LYS A 92 15.05 5.36 26.30
C LYS A 92 16.47 5.78 26.62
N ASP A 93 17.26 6.11 25.62
CA ASP A 93 18.64 6.62 25.74
C ASP A 93 18.70 8.11 26.21
N GLY A 94 17.56 8.74 26.48
CA GLY A 94 17.48 10.14 26.88
C GLY A 94 17.81 11.17 25.77
N LYS A 95 17.89 10.73 24.50
CA LYS A 95 18.16 11.59 23.33
C LYS A 95 16.92 12.34 22.84
N ILE A 96 15.73 11.93 23.28
CA ILE A 96 14.44 12.56 23.01
C ILE A 96 13.76 12.80 24.36
N THR A 97 13.25 14.03 24.58
CA THR A 97 12.52 14.38 25.80
C THR A 97 11.14 13.67 25.85
N ASP A 98 10.60 13.48 27.07
CA ASP A 98 9.26 12.87 27.25
C ASP A 98 8.19 13.61 26.45
N GLN A 99 8.19 14.95 26.49
CA GLN A 99 7.25 15.77 25.75
C GLN A 99 7.34 15.52 24.23
N ARG A 100 8.54 15.39 23.70
CA ARG A 100 8.77 15.07 22.27
C ARG A 100 8.32 13.67 21.96
N TRP A 101 8.58 12.69 22.84
CA TRP A 101 8.16 11.33 22.70
C TRP A 101 6.63 11.20 22.64
N GLU A 102 5.90 11.83 23.56
CA GLU A 102 4.43 11.85 23.56
C GLU A 102 3.86 12.46 22.26
N ALA A 103 4.51 13.49 21.71
CA ALA A 103 4.10 14.06 20.43
C ALA A 103 4.30 13.06 19.27
N LEU A 104 5.43 12.34 19.24
CA LEU A 104 5.71 11.31 18.26
C LEU A 104 4.75 10.14 18.35
N GLN A 105 4.44 9.66 19.55
CA GLN A 105 3.45 8.59 19.78
C GLN A 105 2.09 8.96 19.16
N ARG A 106 1.62 10.19 19.36
CA ARG A 106 0.35 10.67 18.80
C ARG A 106 0.37 10.76 17.27
N VAL A 107 1.44 11.33 16.70
CA VAL A 107 1.56 11.55 15.25
C VAL A 107 1.69 10.23 14.49
N TYR A 108 2.53 9.32 15.01
CA TYR A 108 2.84 8.05 14.35
C TYR A 108 2.02 6.87 14.87
N GLN A 109 1.07 7.12 15.78
CA GLN A 109 0.23 6.08 16.40
C GLN A 109 1.08 4.93 16.98
N ILE A 110 2.14 5.28 17.72
CA ILE A 110 3.07 4.30 18.28
C ILE A 110 2.45 3.69 19.54
N ASN A 111 2.24 2.37 19.51
CA ASN A 111 1.92 1.62 20.73
C ASN A 111 3.22 1.16 21.40
N THR A 112 3.56 1.77 22.53
CA THR A 112 4.79 1.47 23.28
C THR A 112 4.85 0.02 23.76
N ASP A 113 3.70 -0.57 24.13
CA ASP A 113 3.62 -1.94 24.62
C ASP A 113 3.99 -2.99 23.57
N SER A 114 3.99 -2.60 22.30
CA SER A 114 4.39 -3.46 21.18
C SER A 114 5.87 -3.34 20.82
N LEU A 115 6.61 -2.43 21.47
CA LEU A 115 8.02 -2.20 21.21
C LEU A 115 8.88 -2.92 22.24
N LEU A 116 9.92 -3.59 21.78
CA LEU A 116 10.81 -4.36 22.62
C LEU A 116 12.06 -3.54 22.98
N ASP A 117 12.62 -3.82 24.15
CA ASP A 117 13.89 -3.21 24.60
C ASP A 117 15.12 -3.77 23.85
N ILE A 118 14.92 -4.77 22.99
CA ILE A 118 15.96 -5.30 22.11
C ILE A 118 16.29 -4.28 21.03
N LYS A 119 17.56 -3.98 20.86
CA LYS A 119 18.05 -3.00 19.87
C LYS A 119 18.66 -3.72 18.67
N PRO A 120 17.90 -3.99 17.62
CA PRO A 120 18.41 -4.69 16.44
C PRO A 120 19.34 -3.79 15.62
N SER A 121 20.26 -4.41 14.89
CA SER A 121 21.12 -3.76 13.89
C SER A 121 20.29 -3.50 12.62
N ASN A 122 19.58 -2.38 12.62
CA ASN A 122 18.66 -2.01 11.54
C ASN A 122 18.70 -0.52 11.14
N THR A 123 19.82 0.13 11.49
CA THR A 123 20.08 1.53 11.10
C THR A 123 21.31 1.56 10.21
N ILE A 124 21.12 1.85 8.93
CA ILE A 124 22.18 1.86 7.93
C ILE A 124 22.79 3.27 7.88
N LEU A 125 24.09 3.36 8.05
CA LEU A 125 24.86 4.59 7.80
C LEU A 125 25.29 4.63 6.33
N ILE A 126 25.20 5.81 5.74
CA ILE A 126 25.61 6.06 4.35
C ILE A 126 26.42 7.36 4.31
N ALA A 127 27.69 7.27 3.98
CA ALA A 127 28.47 8.43 3.61
C ALA A 127 28.34 8.69 2.12
N TYR A 128 28.21 9.96 1.74
CA TYR A 128 28.19 10.40 0.35
C TYR A 128 29.00 11.69 0.21
N GLY A 129 29.91 11.70 -0.75
CA GLY A 129 30.82 12.82 -0.88
C GLY A 129 31.63 12.81 -2.19
N THR A 130 32.62 13.68 -2.25
CA THR A 130 33.55 13.86 -3.36
C THR A 130 34.94 13.37 -2.95
N LEU A 131 35.60 12.63 -3.84
CA LEU A 131 36.98 12.20 -3.72
C LEU A 131 37.91 13.31 -4.22
N PRO A 132 39.23 13.33 -3.84
CA PRO A 132 40.21 14.27 -4.36
C PRO A 132 40.34 14.28 -5.90
N THR A 133 39.88 13.24 -6.57
CA THR A 133 39.80 13.16 -8.04
C THR A 133 38.66 13.98 -8.63
N GLY A 134 37.74 14.49 -7.79
CA GLY A 134 36.48 15.11 -8.20
C GLY A 134 35.33 14.11 -8.43
N ASP A 135 35.60 12.82 -8.40
CA ASP A 135 34.57 11.79 -8.51
C ASP A 135 33.68 11.77 -7.27
N ARG A 136 32.39 11.49 -7.44
CA ARG A 136 31.49 11.24 -6.32
C ARG A 136 31.49 9.78 -5.92
N ALA A 137 31.41 9.53 -4.62
CA ALA A 137 31.42 8.18 -4.08
C ALA A 137 30.49 8.04 -2.86
N ILE A 138 30.10 6.81 -2.62
CA ILE A 138 29.25 6.39 -1.49
C ILE A 138 29.97 5.28 -0.74
N GLN A 139 29.85 5.29 0.60
CA GLN A 139 30.14 4.15 1.47
C GLN A 139 28.90 3.81 2.27
N VAL A 140 28.68 2.52 2.51
CA VAL A 140 27.49 2.00 3.22
C VAL A 140 27.95 1.06 4.30
N ASP A 141 27.63 1.35 5.55
CA ASP A 141 27.84 0.46 6.69
C ASP A 141 26.93 -0.78 6.57
N LYS A 142 27.48 -1.85 5.98
CA LYS A 142 26.76 -3.11 5.70
C LYS A 142 26.76 -4.05 6.90
N ASN A 143 27.71 -3.89 7.81
CA ASN A 143 27.93 -4.76 8.98
C ASN A 143 27.50 -4.12 10.31
N PHE A 144 27.01 -2.87 10.29
CA PHE A 144 26.46 -2.11 11.43
C PHE A 144 27.46 -1.87 12.57
N ASN A 145 28.75 -1.84 12.27
CA ASN A 145 29.78 -1.57 13.26
C ASN A 145 30.04 -0.07 13.49
N ASN A 146 29.39 0.81 12.72
CA ASN A 146 29.60 2.26 12.64
C ASN A 146 31.00 2.65 12.14
N ASP A 147 31.67 1.76 11.44
CA ASP A 147 32.95 1.99 10.79
C ASP A 147 32.73 1.91 9.26
N LEU A 148 32.81 3.04 8.58
CA LEU A 148 32.71 3.09 7.14
C LEU A 148 34.07 2.92 6.47
N SER A 149 35.18 2.94 7.23
CA SER A 149 36.53 2.81 6.68
C SER A 149 36.84 1.39 6.18
N ASP A 150 36.12 0.39 6.70
CA ASP A 150 36.20 -1.01 6.28
C ASP A 150 35.27 -1.36 5.11
N GLU A 151 34.48 -0.39 4.63
CA GLU A 151 33.54 -0.56 3.55
C GLU A 151 34.06 -0.08 2.20
N ASP A 152 33.64 -0.77 1.12
CA ASP A 152 34.03 -0.42 -0.25
C ASP A 152 33.51 0.97 -0.65
N LEU A 153 34.34 1.72 -1.36
CA LEU A 153 33.95 2.94 -2.07
C LEU A 153 33.20 2.60 -3.34
N ILE A 154 31.97 3.03 -3.46
CA ILE A 154 31.13 2.85 -4.62
C ILE A 154 31.09 4.16 -5.39
N LYS A 155 31.68 4.20 -6.58
CA LYS A 155 31.62 5.38 -7.46
C LYS A 155 30.20 5.62 -7.95
N VAL A 156 29.83 6.88 -8.07
CA VAL A 156 28.54 7.33 -8.58
C VAL A 156 28.69 7.72 -10.04
N ASP A 157 28.36 6.78 -10.93
CA ASP A 157 28.45 6.99 -12.40
C ASP A 157 27.18 7.65 -12.98
N TYR A 158 26.17 7.87 -12.15
CA TYR A 158 24.92 8.49 -12.55
C TYR A 158 25.08 10.01 -12.63
N PRO A 159 24.81 10.62 -13.79
CA PRO A 159 24.89 12.07 -13.93
C PRO A 159 23.83 12.76 -13.08
N LEU A 160 24.24 13.75 -12.30
CA LEU A 160 23.35 14.54 -11.45
C LEU A 160 22.80 15.76 -12.18
N GLU A 161 23.54 16.22 -13.18
CA GLU A 161 23.17 17.31 -14.08
C GLU A 161 23.10 16.75 -15.49
N PHE A 162 22.05 17.09 -16.19
CA PHE A 162 21.85 16.66 -17.59
C PHE A 162 22.18 17.83 -18.51
N ILE A 163 22.91 17.53 -19.59
CA ILE A 163 23.33 18.53 -20.56
C ILE A 163 22.14 18.97 -21.42
N ASP A 164 21.21 18.04 -21.69
CA ASP A 164 20.00 18.29 -22.47
C ASP A 164 18.83 17.38 -22.05
N ASP A 165 17.66 17.65 -22.61
CA ASP A 165 16.43 16.88 -22.30
C ASP A 165 16.46 15.45 -22.84
N VAL A 166 17.23 15.18 -23.93
CA VAL A 166 17.33 13.83 -24.53
C VAL A 166 18.11 12.92 -23.61
N ASP A 167 19.25 13.39 -23.10
CA ASP A 167 20.03 12.68 -22.10
C ASP A 167 19.23 12.44 -20.83
N LYS A 168 18.50 13.46 -20.37
CA LYS A 168 17.63 13.37 -19.21
C LYS A 168 16.58 12.26 -19.36
N ASP A 169 15.87 12.22 -20.46
CA ASP A 169 14.85 11.20 -20.72
C ASP A 169 15.46 9.80 -20.80
N TYR A 170 16.63 9.65 -21.43
CA TYR A 170 17.34 8.38 -21.48
C TYR A 170 17.75 7.89 -20.10
N TYR A 171 18.37 8.75 -19.28
CA TYR A 171 18.81 8.39 -17.95
C TYR A 171 17.64 8.16 -17.00
N LEU A 172 16.56 8.94 -17.07
CA LEU A 172 15.36 8.72 -16.25
C LEU A 172 14.70 7.37 -16.56
N LYS A 173 14.67 6.99 -17.86
CA LYS A 173 14.13 5.70 -18.30
C LYS A 173 14.99 4.52 -17.85
N ASN A 174 16.31 4.67 -17.85
CA ASN A 174 17.27 3.62 -17.56
C ASN A 174 17.91 3.75 -16.17
N LYS A 175 17.44 4.68 -15.36
CA LYS A 175 18.03 5.09 -14.08
C LYS A 175 18.41 3.93 -13.17
N ALA A 176 17.56 2.91 -13.08
CA ALA A 176 17.77 1.78 -12.19
C ALA A 176 19.09 1.02 -12.43
N GLN A 177 19.64 1.04 -13.65
CA GLN A 177 20.90 0.35 -13.97
C GLN A 177 22.14 1.14 -13.55
N TYR A 178 22.05 2.47 -13.44
CA TYR A 178 23.17 3.35 -13.09
C TYR A 178 23.29 3.63 -11.59
N LEU A 179 22.21 3.41 -10.83
CA LEU A 179 22.22 3.71 -9.40
C LEU A 179 23.03 2.68 -8.62
N PRO A 180 23.87 3.13 -7.67
CA PRO A 180 24.58 2.26 -6.75
C PRO A 180 23.65 1.28 -6.03
N LYS A 181 24.08 0.02 -5.93
CA LYS A 181 23.34 -1.08 -5.31
C LYS A 181 24.24 -1.80 -4.33
N VAL A 182 23.72 -2.05 -3.15
CA VAL A 182 24.40 -2.85 -2.12
C VAL A 182 23.41 -3.84 -1.52
N ASN A 183 23.89 -5.04 -1.23
CA ASN A 183 23.15 -5.96 -0.38
C ASN A 183 23.46 -5.64 1.08
N VAL A 184 22.43 -5.57 1.88
CA VAL A 184 22.53 -5.26 3.31
C VAL A 184 21.82 -6.37 4.09
N GLU A 185 22.49 -6.93 5.08
CA GLU A 185 21.90 -7.88 6.03
C GLU A 185 21.52 -7.13 7.31
N VAL A 186 20.25 -7.15 7.66
CA VAL A 186 19.71 -6.43 8.83
C VAL A 186 19.04 -7.36 9.80
N GLU A 187 19.02 -6.95 11.06
CA GLU A 187 18.30 -7.64 12.10
C GLU A 187 16.88 -7.11 12.26
N TYR A 188 15.95 -7.98 12.57
CA TYR A 188 14.58 -7.62 12.93
C TYR A 188 14.04 -8.54 14.01
N ILE A 189 13.06 -8.04 14.76
CA ILE A 189 12.46 -8.75 15.88
C ILE A 189 11.13 -9.38 15.44
N LYS A 190 10.97 -10.68 15.72
CA LYS A 190 9.72 -11.40 15.51
C LYS A 190 9.44 -12.29 16.71
N LYS A 191 8.35 -12.03 17.44
CA LYS A 191 7.95 -12.83 18.61
C LYS A 191 9.13 -13.07 19.56
N ASP A 192 9.77 -12.02 20.02
CA ASP A 192 10.91 -12.02 20.92
C ASP A 192 12.20 -12.72 20.41
N SER A 193 12.23 -13.04 19.12
CA SER A 193 13.41 -13.61 18.46
C SER A 193 14.02 -12.59 17.51
N LEU A 194 15.35 -12.48 17.58
CA LEU A 194 16.15 -11.70 16.63
C LEU A 194 16.41 -12.56 15.39
N LEU A 195 16.06 -12.07 14.23
CA LEU A 195 16.25 -12.74 12.94
C LEU A 195 16.99 -11.81 12.00
N THR A 196 17.67 -12.36 11.01
CA THR A 196 18.36 -11.60 9.97
C THR A 196 17.60 -11.66 8.65
N HIS A 197 17.75 -10.62 7.83
CA HIS A 197 17.19 -10.53 6.50
C HIS A 197 18.10 -9.74 5.59
N GLU A 198 18.47 -10.33 4.47
CA GLU A 198 19.25 -9.69 3.41
C GLU A 198 18.32 -9.13 2.32
N PHE A 199 18.59 -7.89 1.89
CA PHE A 199 17.86 -7.26 0.80
C PHE A 199 18.75 -6.29 0.01
N PRO A 200 18.44 -6.04 -1.28
CA PRO A 200 19.13 -5.03 -2.07
C PRO A 200 18.66 -3.63 -1.68
N LEU A 201 19.61 -2.77 -1.35
CA LEU A 201 19.41 -1.33 -1.18
C LEU A 201 19.94 -0.61 -2.42
N GLN A 202 19.10 0.20 -3.04
CA GLN A 202 19.50 1.08 -4.13
C GLN A 202 19.58 2.51 -3.62
N ILE A 203 20.73 3.15 -3.84
CA ILE A 203 20.99 4.51 -3.38
C ILE A 203 20.89 5.44 -4.57
N ASN A 204 20.16 6.52 -4.40
CA ASN A 204 19.87 7.48 -5.44
C ASN A 204 20.34 8.87 -5.02
N PRO A 205 21.59 9.25 -5.41
CA PRO A 205 22.04 10.62 -5.30
C PRO A 205 21.25 11.52 -6.24
N TYR A 206 21.00 12.75 -5.85
CA TYR A 206 20.39 13.76 -6.70
C TYR A 206 20.69 15.17 -6.25
N ASN A 207 20.72 16.09 -7.19
CA ASN A 207 20.70 17.50 -6.88
C ASN A 207 19.29 17.92 -6.50
N VAL A 208 19.20 18.85 -5.60
CA VAL A 208 17.91 19.29 -5.10
C VAL A 208 17.65 20.71 -5.56
N ASP A 209 16.46 20.86 -6.14
CA ASP A 209 15.88 22.15 -6.44
C ASP A 209 15.50 22.91 -5.15
N ASP A 210 15.10 24.16 -5.30
CA ASP A 210 14.84 25.16 -4.25
C ASP A 210 14.02 24.72 -3.02
N LEU A 211 13.30 23.60 -3.08
CA LEU A 211 12.49 23.11 -1.97
C LEU A 211 13.29 22.76 -0.71
N ILE A 212 14.58 22.40 -0.85
CA ILE A 212 15.43 22.04 0.31
C ILE A 212 16.00 23.24 1.05
N GLN A 213 15.96 24.41 0.49
CA GLN A 213 16.30 25.62 1.22
C GLN A 213 15.52 25.79 2.53
N TYR A 214 14.32 25.18 2.59
CA TYR A 214 13.49 25.16 3.81
C TYR A 214 13.91 24.10 4.84
N VAL A 215 14.71 23.11 4.42
CA VAL A 215 15.09 21.97 5.28
C VAL A 215 16.49 22.19 5.88
N THR A 216 17.40 22.77 5.13
CA THR A 216 18.76 23.08 5.60
C THR A 216 19.31 24.34 4.96
N GLN A 217 20.11 25.08 5.73
CA GLN A 217 20.88 26.25 5.24
C GLN A 217 22.34 25.86 4.91
N ASP A 218 22.76 24.65 5.29
CA ASP A 218 24.11 24.15 5.05
C ASP A 218 24.26 23.77 3.56
N ASP A 219 25.19 24.41 2.87
CA ASP A 219 25.44 24.21 1.44
C ASP A 219 26.01 22.81 1.14
N LEU A 220 26.81 22.26 2.06
CA LEU A 220 27.32 20.91 1.96
C LEU A 220 26.15 19.88 2.00
N GLU A 221 25.21 20.10 2.92
CA GLU A 221 24.03 19.27 3.04
C GLU A 221 23.12 19.32 1.80
N LYS A 222 23.04 20.47 1.14
CA LYS A 222 22.31 20.64 -0.14
C LYS A 222 23.00 19.93 -1.30
N LYS A 223 24.33 20.00 -1.34
CA LYS A 223 25.14 19.43 -2.41
C LYS A 223 25.07 17.91 -2.46
N TYR A 224 24.93 17.24 -1.30
CA TYR A 224 24.98 15.79 -1.17
C TYR A 224 23.65 15.22 -0.65
N PHE A 225 22.64 15.23 -1.51
CA PHE A 225 21.32 14.73 -1.16
C PHE A 225 21.13 13.30 -1.64
N LEU A 226 20.46 12.48 -0.82
CA LEU A 226 20.25 11.07 -1.07
C LEU A 226 18.77 10.66 -0.87
N SER A 227 18.31 9.73 -1.70
CA SER A 227 17.19 8.88 -1.38
C SER A 227 17.55 7.42 -1.56
N VAL A 228 16.81 6.55 -0.90
CA VAL A 228 17.00 5.11 -0.99
C VAL A 228 15.70 4.44 -1.39
N ASN A 229 15.82 3.28 -2.02
CA ASN A 229 14.69 2.38 -2.24
C ASN A 229 15.14 0.92 -2.13
N ILE A 230 14.18 0.02 -2.01
CA ILE A 230 14.40 -1.42 -1.93
C ILE A 230 13.80 -2.03 -3.19
N PRO A 231 14.62 -2.24 -4.25
CA PRO A 231 14.18 -2.81 -5.52
C PRO A 231 14.03 -4.32 -5.41
N GLN A 232 13.06 -4.78 -4.63
CA GLN A 232 12.79 -6.19 -4.41
C GLN A 232 11.30 -6.47 -4.43
N TYR A 233 10.92 -7.50 -5.15
CA TYR A 233 9.60 -8.11 -5.07
C TYR A 233 9.74 -9.64 -5.00
N TYR A 234 8.67 -10.30 -4.62
CA TYR A 234 8.61 -11.75 -4.52
C TYR A 234 7.58 -12.28 -5.50
N GLN A 235 7.89 -13.37 -6.17
CA GLN A 235 7.04 -13.92 -7.21
C GLN A 235 6.89 -15.42 -7.09
N SER A 236 5.71 -15.91 -7.42
CA SER A 236 5.40 -17.33 -7.59
C SER A 236 4.21 -17.51 -8.51
N GLU A 237 3.93 -18.77 -8.81
CA GLU A 237 2.71 -19.21 -9.46
C GLU A 237 1.87 -20.01 -8.47
N MET A 238 0.56 -19.84 -8.55
CA MET A 238 -0.42 -20.58 -7.77
C MET A 238 -1.44 -21.19 -8.73
N ILE A 239 -1.63 -22.50 -8.63
CA ILE A 239 -2.64 -23.21 -9.40
C ILE A 239 -3.94 -23.22 -8.61
N VAL A 240 -5.00 -22.76 -9.25
CA VAL A 240 -6.36 -22.79 -8.72
C VAL A 240 -7.25 -23.50 -9.74
N GLU A 241 -7.65 -24.71 -9.43
CA GLU A 241 -8.34 -25.59 -10.40
C GLU A 241 -7.48 -25.83 -11.64
N GLU A 242 -7.92 -25.42 -12.80
CA GLU A 242 -7.18 -25.58 -14.07
C GLU A 242 -6.37 -24.34 -14.46
N ASP A 243 -6.54 -23.21 -13.74
CA ASP A 243 -5.89 -21.95 -14.07
C ASP A 243 -4.64 -21.73 -13.24
N THR A 244 -3.64 -21.12 -13.88
CA THR A 244 -2.40 -20.68 -13.24
C THR A 244 -2.45 -19.16 -13.03
N PHE A 245 -2.25 -18.77 -11.79
CA PHE A 245 -2.18 -17.37 -11.37
C PHE A 245 -0.76 -16.99 -10.98
N GLN A 246 -0.22 -15.95 -11.60
CA GLN A 246 1.01 -15.33 -11.16
C GLN A 246 0.72 -14.44 -9.96
N LEU A 247 1.41 -14.71 -8.86
CA LEU A 247 1.39 -13.91 -7.64
C LEU A 247 2.68 -13.11 -7.54
N LYS A 248 2.56 -11.82 -7.26
CA LYS A 248 3.69 -10.95 -6.91
C LYS A 248 3.38 -10.23 -5.62
N ALA A 249 4.39 -10.07 -4.77
CA ALA A 249 4.27 -9.33 -3.52
C ALA A 249 5.49 -8.41 -3.32
N THR A 250 5.28 -7.23 -2.76
CA THR A 250 6.36 -6.32 -2.38
C THR A 250 6.04 -5.65 -1.05
N GLY A 251 7.07 -5.28 -0.30
CA GLY A 251 6.96 -4.38 0.83
C GLY A 251 6.86 -2.92 0.36
N ASN A 252 6.60 -2.02 1.28
CA ASN A 252 6.76 -0.61 0.97
C ASN A 252 8.25 -0.21 1.14
N PHE A 253 8.61 0.94 0.57
CA PHE A 253 9.98 1.47 0.60
C PHE A 253 10.50 1.83 2.01
N LYS A 254 9.65 1.77 3.03
CA LYS A 254 10.01 2.13 4.41
C LYS A 254 10.55 0.94 5.21
N SER A 255 10.28 -0.26 4.74
CA SER A 255 10.66 -1.49 5.44
C SER A 255 10.90 -2.62 4.45
N PRO A 256 12.00 -3.38 4.57
CA PRO A 256 12.23 -4.58 3.77
C PRO A 256 11.31 -5.74 4.17
N TYR A 257 10.58 -5.60 5.26
CA TYR A 257 9.75 -6.65 5.82
C TYR A 257 8.35 -6.61 5.21
N LEU A 258 7.80 -7.78 4.93
CA LEU A 258 6.44 -7.94 4.46
C LEU A 258 5.53 -8.26 5.64
N ASP A 259 4.67 -7.31 5.96
CA ASP A 259 3.66 -7.45 7.01
C ASP A 259 2.29 -7.01 6.50
N LYS A 260 1.30 -7.05 7.39
CA LYS A 260 -0.07 -6.69 7.05
C LYS A 260 -0.22 -5.25 6.55
N GLU A 261 0.58 -4.33 7.07
CA GLU A 261 0.46 -2.88 6.79
C GLU A 261 1.24 -2.47 5.55
N ASN A 262 2.34 -3.17 5.27
CA ASN A 262 3.32 -2.78 4.26
C ASN A 262 3.25 -3.58 2.97
N THR A 263 2.59 -4.76 2.98
CA THR A 263 2.58 -5.65 1.83
C THR A 263 1.55 -5.23 0.78
N GLN A 264 2.00 -5.13 -0.46
CA GLN A 264 1.15 -5.06 -1.64
C GLN A 264 1.26 -6.38 -2.40
N ILE A 265 0.12 -6.93 -2.79
CA ILE A 265 0.02 -8.18 -3.56
C ILE A 265 -0.65 -7.86 -4.89
N SER A 266 -0.08 -8.38 -5.97
CA SER A 266 -0.65 -8.38 -7.31
C SER A 266 -0.91 -9.82 -7.74
N ILE A 267 -2.02 -10.05 -8.43
CA ILE A 267 -2.37 -11.36 -8.98
C ILE A 267 -2.86 -11.21 -10.41
N LYS A 268 -2.36 -12.08 -11.30
CA LYS A 268 -2.71 -12.12 -12.72
C LYS A 268 -3.02 -13.56 -13.12
N ASN A 269 -4.15 -13.80 -13.79
CA ASN A 269 -4.41 -15.08 -14.44
C ASN A 269 -3.59 -15.16 -15.73
N LEU A 270 -2.76 -16.20 -15.85
CA LEU A 270 -1.88 -16.39 -17.01
C LEU A 270 -2.63 -16.89 -18.26
N ALA A 271 -3.83 -17.44 -18.10
CA ALA A 271 -4.66 -17.90 -19.23
C ALA A 271 -5.33 -16.74 -19.98
N THR A 272 -5.47 -15.55 -19.35
CA THR A 272 -6.09 -14.39 -19.99
C THR A 272 -5.04 -13.59 -20.77
N THR A 273 -5.00 -13.82 -22.09
CA THR A 273 -4.02 -13.20 -23.03
C THR A 273 -4.45 -11.82 -23.53
N ASN A 274 -5.05 -10.98 -22.74
CA ASN A 274 -5.30 -9.61 -23.16
C ASN A 274 -4.08 -8.74 -22.87
N ASP A 275 -3.19 -8.66 -23.85
CA ASP A 275 -1.97 -7.81 -23.90
C ASP A 275 -2.29 -6.30 -24.02
N SER A 276 -3.52 -5.88 -23.92
CA SER A 276 -3.87 -4.46 -24.01
C SER A 276 -3.74 -3.78 -22.66
N LEU A 277 -2.64 -3.04 -22.44
CA LEU A 277 -2.49 -1.82 -21.61
C LEU A 277 -3.24 -1.68 -20.26
N GLN A 278 -3.89 -2.72 -19.76
CA GLN A 278 -4.54 -2.77 -18.45
C GLN A 278 -3.69 -3.50 -17.41
N GLU A 279 -2.40 -3.28 -17.40
CA GLU A 279 -1.52 -3.68 -16.30
C GLU A 279 -1.59 -2.72 -15.10
N ILE A 280 -2.74 -2.19 -14.78
CA ILE A 280 -2.99 -1.83 -13.40
C ILE A 280 -3.48 -3.10 -12.74
N SER A 281 -2.54 -4.01 -12.51
CA SER A 281 -2.80 -5.17 -11.69
C SER A 281 -3.41 -4.69 -10.37
N GLU A 282 -4.59 -5.19 -10.07
CA GLU A 282 -5.24 -4.86 -8.81
C GLU A 282 -4.30 -5.13 -7.65
N ARG A 283 -4.27 -4.19 -6.72
CA ARG A 283 -3.43 -4.26 -5.54
C ARG A 283 -4.27 -4.74 -4.37
N TYR A 284 -3.79 -5.80 -3.76
CA TYR A 284 -4.34 -6.37 -2.54
C TYR A 284 -3.35 -6.21 -1.39
N THR A 285 -3.84 -6.33 -0.19
CA THR A 285 -3.05 -6.35 1.05
C THR A 285 -3.33 -7.64 1.82
N ILE A 286 -2.52 -7.93 2.82
CA ILE A 286 -2.81 -9.04 3.74
C ILE A 286 -4.09 -8.72 4.51
N GLY A 287 -5.04 -9.66 4.48
CA GLY A 287 -6.38 -9.50 5.02
C GLY A 287 -7.45 -9.29 3.96
N ASP A 288 -7.07 -8.96 2.73
CA ASP A 288 -8.02 -8.84 1.63
C ASP A 288 -8.51 -10.21 1.16
N SER A 289 -9.71 -10.20 0.58
CA SER A 289 -10.32 -11.37 -0.04
C SER A 289 -10.68 -11.07 -1.49
N LEU A 290 -10.59 -12.10 -2.34
CA LEU A 290 -10.85 -11.97 -3.78
C LEU A 290 -11.49 -13.22 -4.34
N TYR A 291 -12.11 -13.09 -5.52
CA TYR A 291 -12.54 -14.26 -6.30
C TYR A 291 -11.45 -14.69 -7.28
N LEU A 292 -11.07 -15.97 -7.23
CA LEU A 292 -10.27 -16.65 -8.25
C LEU A 292 -11.17 -17.78 -8.81
N ASN A 293 -11.37 -17.79 -10.11
CA ASN A 293 -12.30 -18.73 -10.77
C ASN A 293 -13.69 -18.76 -10.10
N LYS A 294 -14.22 -17.59 -9.76
CA LYS A 294 -15.50 -17.40 -9.06
C LYS A 294 -15.57 -17.99 -7.64
N LYS A 295 -14.48 -18.56 -7.12
CA LYS A 295 -14.37 -19.05 -5.74
C LYS A 295 -13.68 -18.04 -4.85
N PRO A 296 -14.11 -17.87 -3.59
CA PRO A 296 -13.56 -16.84 -2.71
C PRO A 296 -12.30 -17.34 -2.01
N TYR A 297 -11.27 -16.49 -2.01
CA TYR A 297 -9.97 -16.68 -1.34
C TYR A 297 -9.64 -15.48 -0.47
N HIS A 298 -8.77 -15.70 0.51
CA HIS A 298 -8.35 -14.70 1.49
C HIS A 298 -6.84 -14.76 1.68
N PHE A 299 -6.14 -13.63 1.56
CA PHE A 299 -4.72 -13.51 1.89
C PHE A 299 -4.54 -13.45 3.40
N LYS A 300 -4.22 -14.59 4.00
CA LYS A 300 -4.20 -14.73 5.46
C LYS A 300 -2.95 -14.14 6.11
N ARG A 301 -1.79 -14.43 5.54
CA ARG A 301 -0.49 -14.05 6.10
C ARG A 301 0.61 -14.17 5.05
N ILE A 302 1.62 -13.32 5.16
CA ILE A 302 2.90 -13.47 4.47
C ILE A 302 4.03 -13.62 5.48
N ALA A 303 5.07 -14.36 5.15
CA ALA A 303 6.28 -14.40 5.95
C ALA A 303 7.00 -13.04 5.85
N LEU A 304 7.58 -12.54 6.96
CA LEU A 304 8.23 -11.23 7.00
C LEU A 304 9.36 -11.10 5.97
N ASN A 305 10.07 -12.18 5.71
CA ASN A 305 11.12 -12.25 4.69
C ASN A 305 10.61 -12.59 3.28
N GLY A 306 9.30 -12.55 3.06
CA GLY A 306 8.68 -12.79 1.77
C GLY A 306 8.72 -14.24 1.25
N SER A 307 9.24 -15.19 2.02
CA SER A 307 9.45 -16.57 1.51
C SER A 307 8.17 -17.38 1.30
N GLU A 308 7.09 -17.03 1.99
CA GLU A 308 5.82 -17.80 1.97
C GLU A 308 4.61 -16.89 2.10
N LEU A 309 3.61 -17.09 1.26
CA LEU A 309 2.28 -16.51 1.36
C LEU A 309 1.25 -17.60 1.69
N LEU A 310 0.45 -17.38 2.72
CA LEU A 310 -0.68 -18.24 3.07
C LEU A 310 -1.97 -17.65 2.48
N VAL A 311 -2.59 -18.43 1.61
CA VAL A 311 -3.87 -18.12 0.99
C VAL A 311 -4.90 -19.10 1.53
N LYS A 312 -6.00 -18.62 2.08
CA LYS A 312 -7.11 -19.46 2.56
C LYS A 312 -8.21 -19.50 1.52
N LYS A 313 -8.60 -20.68 1.07
CA LYS A 313 -9.86 -20.86 0.35
C LYS A 313 -10.99 -20.70 1.34
N LEU A 314 -11.94 -19.83 1.05
CA LEU A 314 -13.15 -19.64 1.85
C LEU A 314 -14.25 -20.61 1.37
N ASP A 315 -15.33 -20.70 2.15
CA ASP A 315 -16.51 -21.45 1.74
C ASP A 315 -17.07 -20.87 0.43
N ASP A 316 -17.45 -21.73 -0.51
CA ASP A 316 -17.93 -21.34 -1.83
C ASP A 316 -19.20 -20.45 -1.76
N GLN A 317 -19.96 -20.52 -0.65
CA GLN A 317 -21.11 -19.66 -0.38
C GLN A 317 -20.71 -18.28 0.20
N THR A 318 -19.41 -18.05 0.50
CA THR A 318 -18.96 -16.79 1.06
C THR A 318 -19.14 -15.66 0.05
N LYS A 319 -19.94 -14.66 0.44
CA LYS A 319 -20.16 -13.46 -0.38
C LYS A 319 -19.05 -12.45 -0.07
N LEU A 320 -18.28 -12.07 -1.09
CA LEU A 320 -17.30 -10.98 -0.99
C LEU A 320 -17.92 -9.69 -1.50
N TYR A 321 -17.82 -8.64 -0.68
CA TYR A 321 -18.42 -7.33 -0.96
C TYR A 321 -17.31 -6.33 -1.31
N ALA A 322 -17.38 -5.78 -2.51
CA ALA A 322 -16.47 -4.72 -2.95
C ALA A 322 -17.10 -3.95 -4.13
N PHE A 323 -16.63 -2.73 -4.38
CA PHE A 323 -16.98 -1.97 -5.58
C PHE A 323 -16.15 -2.44 -6.77
N LYS A 324 -16.43 -3.65 -7.23
CA LYS A 324 -15.70 -4.34 -8.27
C LYS A 324 -16.62 -5.31 -9.01
N GLU A 325 -16.44 -5.43 -10.31
CA GLU A 325 -17.16 -6.39 -11.13
C GLU A 325 -17.00 -7.82 -10.62
N GLY A 326 -18.08 -8.56 -10.61
CA GLY A 326 -18.15 -9.91 -10.07
C GLY A 326 -18.34 -10.03 -8.56
N TYR A 327 -18.15 -8.93 -7.80
CA TYR A 327 -18.36 -8.88 -6.36
C TYR A 327 -19.79 -8.50 -6.01
N TYR A 328 -20.21 -8.84 -4.78
CA TYR A 328 -21.48 -8.33 -4.27
C TYR A 328 -21.33 -6.84 -3.95
N PHE A 329 -22.35 -6.08 -4.28
CA PHE A 329 -22.39 -4.65 -3.96
C PHE A 329 -22.39 -4.48 -2.43
N PRO A 330 -21.46 -3.71 -1.85
CA PRO A 330 -21.45 -3.49 -0.41
C PRO A 330 -22.63 -2.63 -0.01
N GLY A 331 -23.39 -3.07 0.99
CA GLY A 331 -24.51 -2.29 1.53
C GLY A 331 -24.06 -0.88 1.91
N LEU A 332 -24.84 0.10 1.50
CA LEU A 332 -24.59 1.50 1.87
C LEU A 332 -25.20 1.73 3.25
N ASN A 333 -24.38 1.68 4.32
CA ASN A 333 -24.80 2.04 5.67
C ASN A 333 -24.92 3.57 5.78
N THR A 334 -25.82 4.16 5.00
CA THR A 334 -26.06 5.61 4.99
C THR A 334 -27.50 5.87 4.61
N ASP A 335 -28.05 6.97 5.14
CA ASP A 335 -29.41 7.37 4.85
C ASP A 335 -29.55 7.98 3.46
N PHE A 336 -30.77 7.90 2.92
CA PHE A 336 -31.13 8.69 1.77
C PHE A 336 -31.06 10.19 2.09
N ILE A 337 -30.72 11.00 1.10
CA ILE A 337 -30.62 12.46 1.25
C ILE A 337 -31.97 13.08 1.60
N ARG A 338 -33.04 12.57 0.99
CA ARG A 338 -34.41 12.92 1.31
C ARG A 338 -34.95 11.84 2.23
N SER A 339 -35.58 12.23 3.31
CA SER A 339 -36.10 11.35 4.38
C SER A 339 -37.30 10.48 3.96
N GLU A 340 -37.64 10.47 2.68
CA GLU A 340 -38.68 9.60 2.16
C GLU A 340 -38.17 8.15 2.18
N LYS A 341 -39.01 7.26 2.70
CA LYS A 341 -38.75 5.83 2.82
C LYS A 341 -38.75 5.18 1.43
N TYR A 342 -37.67 5.41 0.68
CA TYR A 342 -37.41 4.60 -0.51
C TYR A 342 -36.95 3.21 -0.06
N GLN A 343 -37.71 2.20 -0.42
CA GLN A 343 -37.23 0.82 -0.32
C GLN A 343 -36.64 0.44 -1.69
N ILE A 344 -35.37 0.08 -1.68
CA ILE A 344 -34.76 -0.54 -2.86
C ILE A 344 -35.48 -1.87 -3.05
N ASN A 345 -36.01 -2.08 -4.23
CA ASN A 345 -36.68 -3.32 -4.57
C ASN A 345 -35.64 -4.38 -4.96
N ASP A 346 -35.34 -5.30 -4.05
CA ASP A 346 -34.35 -6.37 -4.26
C ASP A 346 -34.72 -7.33 -5.40
N GLN A 347 -35.97 -7.28 -5.91
CA GLN A 347 -36.41 -8.09 -7.06
C GLN A 347 -36.08 -7.43 -8.42
N LYS A 348 -35.64 -6.18 -8.42
CA LYS A 348 -35.25 -5.45 -9.64
C LYS A 348 -33.74 -5.38 -9.78
N ALA A 349 -33.26 -5.48 -11.01
CA ALA A 349 -31.88 -5.07 -11.30
C ALA A 349 -31.72 -3.58 -10.97
N THR A 350 -30.60 -3.22 -10.38
CA THR A 350 -30.35 -1.86 -9.90
C THR A 350 -29.16 -1.25 -10.60
N THR A 351 -29.37 -0.07 -11.16
CA THR A 351 -28.30 0.78 -11.69
C THR A 351 -27.99 1.89 -10.70
N TYR A 352 -26.77 1.90 -10.18
CA TYR A 352 -26.28 2.99 -9.35
C TYR A 352 -25.50 3.96 -10.18
N ILE A 353 -25.74 5.26 -9.96
CA ILE A 353 -24.94 6.36 -10.51
C ILE A 353 -24.20 7.03 -9.37
N VAL A 354 -22.88 6.89 -9.35
CA VAL A 354 -22.01 7.58 -8.40
C VAL A 354 -21.60 8.93 -9.01
N TRP A 355 -21.88 10.00 -8.30
CA TRP A 355 -21.74 11.36 -8.84
C TRP A 355 -21.37 12.38 -7.75
N ASN A 356 -20.92 13.56 -8.17
CA ASN A 356 -20.79 14.73 -7.30
C ASN A 356 -21.35 15.98 -8.00
N THR A 357 -21.54 17.05 -7.25
CA THR A 357 -22.16 18.29 -7.77
C THR A 357 -21.36 18.98 -8.88
N ARG A 358 -20.10 18.59 -9.09
CA ARG A 358 -19.24 19.14 -10.16
C ARG A 358 -19.28 18.29 -11.43
N SER A 359 -19.51 16.98 -11.30
CA SER A 359 -19.47 16.05 -12.44
C SER A 359 -20.81 15.87 -13.13
N MET A 360 -21.91 16.24 -12.48
CA MET A 360 -23.26 16.02 -12.98
C MET A 360 -23.81 17.33 -13.62
N ASN A 361 -23.98 17.35 -14.92
CA ASN A 361 -24.57 18.45 -15.68
C ASN A 361 -26.03 18.17 -16.13
N ASP A 362 -26.67 19.11 -16.81
CA ASP A 362 -28.09 18.99 -17.21
C ASP A 362 -28.30 17.90 -18.25
N THR A 363 -27.41 17.79 -19.22
CA THR A 363 -27.45 16.75 -20.27
C THR A 363 -27.50 15.35 -19.62
N TRP A 364 -26.74 15.16 -18.57
CA TRP A 364 -26.70 13.93 -17.80
C TRP A 364 -28.01 13.62 -17.11
N VAL A 365 -28.58 14.60 -16.47
CA VAL A 365 -29.88 14.44 -15.78
C VAL A 365 -30.96 14.05 -16.76
N ASP A 366 -30.98 14.68 -17.92
CA ASP A 366 -31.98 14.41 -18.98
C ASP A 366 -31.78 13.01 -19.56
N HIS A 367 -30.55 12.55 -19.76
CA HIS A 367 -30.25 11.18 -20.19
C HIS A 367 -30.71 10.16 -19.16
N LEU A 368 -30.47 10.39 -17.86
CA LEU A 368 -30.87 9.47 -16.81
C LEU A 368 -32.38 9.42 -16.65
N LYS A 369 -33.10 10.52 -16.82
CA LYS A 369 -34.57 10.52 -16.85
C LYS A 369 -35.10 9.69 -18.02
N LYS A 370 -34.58 9.93 -19.22
CA LYS A 370 -34.93 9.17 -20.40
C LYS A 370 -34.63 7.66 -20.21
N TRP A 371 -33.44 7.35 -19.68
CA TRP A 371 -33.06 5.96 -19.38
C TRP A 371 -34.04 5.29 -18.41
N GLN A 372 -34.47 6.00 -17.36
CA GLN A 372 -35.44 5.50 -16.39
C GLN A 372 -36.80 5.20 -17.03
N ASP A 373 -37.26 6.07 -17.94
CA ASP A 373 -38.54 5.89 -18.67
C ASP A 373 -38.46 4.68 -19.63
N GLU A 374 -37.29 4.47 -20.26
CA GLU A 374 -37.06 3.37 -21.20
C GLU A 374 -36.79 2.01 -20.50
N ASN A 375 -36.46 2.02 -19.19
CA ASN A 375 -36.11 0.81 -18.42
C ASN A 375 -36.97 0.65 -17.16
N PRO A 376 -38.30 0.49 -17.26
CA PRO A 376 -39.20 0.43 -16.10
C PRO A 376 -38.98 -0.79 -15.19
N ASP A 377 -38.35 -1.84 -15.71
CA ASP A 377 -38.03 -3.06 -14.96
C ASP A 377 -36.72 -2.97 -14.15
N GLN A 378 -36.00 -1.88 -14.35
CA GLN A 378 -34.80 -1.58 -13.58
C GLN A 378 -35.08 -0.41 -12.61
N GLN A 379 -34.27 -0.32 -11.57
CA GLN A 379 -34.34 0.85 -10.70
C GLN A 379 -33.05 1.65 -10.74
N LEU A 380 -33.20 2.98 -10.77
CA LEU A 380 -32.10 3.92 -10.74
C LEU A 380 -31.90 4.44 -9.32
N VAL A 381 -30.66 4.41 -8.84
CA VAL A 381 -30.28 4.92 -7.51
C VAL A 381 -29.05 5.81 -7.64
N GLY A 382 -29.12 7.01 -7.15
CA GLY A 382 -27.99 7.91 -7.06
C GLY A 382 -27.14 7.64 -5.82
N ILE A 383 -25.83 7.85 -5.95
CA ILE A 383 -24.88 7.90 -4.84
C ILE A 383 -24.12 9.21 -4.96
N ALA A 384 -24.52 10.21 -4.18
CA ALA A 384 -23.84 11.49 -4.15
C ALA A 384 -22.59 11.41 -3.28
N TYR A 385 -21.43 11.43 -3.92
CA TYR A 385 -20.12 11.39 -3.30
C TYR A 385 -19.54 12.81 -3.25
N ASP A 386 -19.91 13.57 -2.22
CA ASP A 386 -19.64 15.00 -2.11
C ASP A 386 -19.38 15.43 -0.66
N LYS A 387 -18.58 16.49 -0.48
CA LYS A 387 -18.24 17.00 0.86
C LYS A 387 -19.39 17.76 1.52
N ASN A 388 -20.40 18.20 0.78
CA ASN A 388 -21.45 19.08 1.27
C ASN A 388 -22.85 18.54 0.99
N LYS A 389 -23.45 17.85 1.99
CA LYS A 389 -24.80 17.29 1.91
C LYS A 389 -25.88 18.33 1.57
N GLY A 390 -25.76 19.55 2.08
CA GLY A 390 -26.72 20.62 1.80
C GLY A 390 -26.68 21.12 0.36
N ALA A 391 -25.46 21.18 -0.23
CA ALA A 391 -25.32 21.53 -1.64
C ALA A 391 -25.94 20.45 -2.54
N VAL A 392 -25.71 19.18 -2.22
CA VAL A 392 -26.31 18.05 -2.92
C VAL A 392 -27.84 18.11 -2.88
N ARG A 393 -28.44 18.35 -1.70
CA ARG A 393 -29.90 18.45 -1.55
C ARG A 393 -30.47 19.57 -2.43
N ARG A 394 -29.91 20.78 -2.35
CA ARG A 394 -30.34 21.92 -3.21
C ARG A 394 -30.20 21.61 -4.69
N TRP A 395 -29.15 20.88 -5.07
CA TRP A 395 -28.94 20.48 -6.46
C TRP A 395 -30.02 19.51 -6.94
N LEU A 396 -30.34 18.46 -6.16
CA LEU A 396 -31.40 17.50 -6.45
C LEU A 396 -32.77 18.17 -6.61
N ASP A 397 -33.08 19.12 -5.72
CA ASP A 397 -34.35 19.88 -5.76
C ASP A 397 -34.44 20.75 -7.01
N ARG A 398 -33.38 21.48 -7.34
CA ARG A 398 -33.30 22.33 -8.54
C ARG A 398 -33.45 21.53 -9.83
N LYS A 399 -32.85 20.34 -9.89
CA LYS A 399 -32.90 19.46 -11.07
C LYS A 399 -34.14 18.56 -11.11
N LYS A 400 -35.01 18.63 -10.10
CA LYS A 400 -36.24 17.85 -9.98
C LYS A 400 -35.96 16.34 -10.13
N ILE A 401 -34.91 15.84 -9.43
CA ILE A 401 -34.54 14.45 -9.41
C ILE A 401 -35.56 13.67 -8.58
N THR A 402 -36.12 12.59 -9.12
CA THR A 402 -37.17 11.78 -8.49
C THR A 402 -36.67 10.45 -7.95
N TRP A 403 -35.57 9.91 -8.47
CA TRP A 403 -35.01 8.65 -8.00
C TRP A 403 -34.26 8.83 -6.65
N PRO A 404 -34.18 7.77 -5.84
CA PRO A 404 -33.51 7.81 -4.54
C PRO A 404 -32.03 8.12 -4.67
N ASN A 405 -31.49 8.89 -3.72
CA ASN A 405 -30.07 9.23 -3.67
C ASN A 405 -29.52 9.03 -2.27
N TYR A 406 -28.50 8.19 -2.16
CA TYR A 406 -27.65 8.10 -0.98
C TYR A 406 -26.65 9.24 -0.92
N TYR A 407 -26.18 9.57 0.28
CA TYR A 407 -25.11 10.51 0.47
C TYR A 407 -23.91 9.84 1.15
N ILE A 408 -22.73 10.04 0.57
CA ILE A 408 -21.46 9.60 1.13
C ILE A 408 -20.52 10.79 1.17
N ASN A 409 -20.01 11.09 2.38
CA ASN A 409 -18.91 12.03 2.52
C ASN A 409 -17.61 11.31 2.19
N PRO A 410 -16.79 11.83 1.26
CA PRO A 410 -15.48 11.25 0.92
C PRO A 410 -14.53 11.06 2.10
N SER A 411 -14.68 11.89 3.15
CA SER A 411 -13.85 11.79 4.36
C SER A 411 -14.25 10.62 5.27
N ASP A 412 -15.51 10.19 5.23
CA ASP A 412 -16.03 9.15 6.13
C ASP A 412 -15.77 7.73 5.62
N LYS A 413 -15.74 7.60 4.31
CA LYS A 413 -15.45 6.31 3.63
C LYS A 413 -14.69 6.58 2.35
N PRO A 414 -13.46 6.12 2.20
CA PRO A 414 -12.81 6.03 0.91
C PRO A 414 -13.54 4.96 0.09
N PHE A 415 -14.69 5.36 -0.46
CA PHE A 415 -15.64 4.50 -1.16
C PHE A 415 -15.04 3.88 -2.42
N LEU A 416 -14.16 4.62 -3.08
CA LEU A 416 -13.48 4.22 -4.28
C LEU A 416 -11.99 4.49 -4.09
N LYS A 417 -11.21 3.44 -3.87
CA LYS A 417 -9.72 3.51 -3.80
C LYS A 417 -9.09 3.92 -5.14
N THR A 418 -9.87 4.17 -6.17
CA THR A 418 -9.38 4.45 -7.52
C THR A 418 -9.52 5.93 -7.88
N LYS A 419 -8.58 6.46 -8.68
CA LYS A 419 -8.66 7.77 -9.35
C LYS A 419 -9.74 7.77 -10.43
N GLN A 420 -10.95 7.32 -10.12
CA GLN A 420 -12.03 7.27 -11.07
C GLN A 420 -12.64 8.64 -11.24
N HIS A 421 -12.93 9.00 -12.48
CA HIS A 421 -13.64 10.23 -12.80
C HIS A 421 -15.14 9.99 -12.70
N PHE A 422 -15.86 10.86 -12.02
CA PHE A 422 -17.32 10.84 -11.96
C PHE A 422 -17.93 11.48 -13.21
N PRO A 423 -19.15 11.08 -13.58
CA PRO A 423 -20.01 10.07 -12.97
C PRO A 423 -19.63 8.65 -13.35
N LEU A 424 -19.92 7.69 -12.43
CA LEU A 424 -19.77 6.26 -12.67
C LEU A 424 -21.12 5.59 -12.69
N LYS A 425 -21.31 4.66 -13.62
CA LYS A 425 -22.45 3.76 -13.68
C LYS A 425 -22.05 2.38 -13.14
N ILE A 426 -22.83 1.86 -12.20
CA ILE A 426 -22.64 0.53 -11.61
C ILE A 426 -23.90 -0.27 -11.82
N GLU A 427 -23.83 -1.32 -12.61
CA GLU A 427 -24.94 -2.23 -12.85
C GLU A 427 -24.87 -3.44 -11.92
N ILE A 428 -25.99 -3.71 -11.24
CA ILE A 428 -26.12 -4.80 -10.28
C ILE A 428 -27.26 -5.71 -10.72
N ASN A 429 -26.97 -7.01 -10.82
CA ASN A 429 -27.99 -7.99 -11.13
C ASN A 429 -28.90 -8.29 -9.92
N LYS A 430 -29.97 -9.07 -10.16
CA LYS A 430 -30.94 -9.47 -9.13
C LYS A 430 -30.34 -10.26 -7.96
N SER A 431 -29.16 -10.87 -8.13
CA SER A 431 -28.45 -11.55 -7.03
C SER A 431 -27.60 -10.61 -6.15
N GLY A 432 -27.56 -9.31 -6.49
CA GLY A 432 -26.76 -8.32 -5.78
C GLY A 432 -25.30 -8.25 -6.23
N ARG A 433 -24.90 -8.92 -7.32
CA ARG A 433 -23.54 -8.84 -7.87
C ARG A 433 -23.41 -7.70 -8.87
N ILE A 434 -22.30 -6.99 -8.78
CA ILE A 434 -21.89 -5.95 -9.75
C ILE A 434 -21.55 -6.66 -11.06
N GLN A 435 -22.27 -6.31 -12.12
CA GLN A 435 -22.04 -6.84 -13.48
C GLN A 435 -21.04 -5.96 -14.23
N GLN A 436 -21.15 -4.64 -14.06
CA GLN A 436 -20.36 -3.67 -14.80
C GLN A 436 -20.15 -2.42 -13.96
N ILE A 437 -18.92 -1.85 -14.07
CA ILE A 437 -18.59 -0.52 -13.61
C ILE A 437 -17.98 0.24 -14.78
N GLU A 438 -18.63 1.29 -15.22
CA GLU A 438 -18.14 2.07 -16.33
C GLU A 438 -18.10 3.57 -15.99
N GLN A 439 -17.09 4.26 -16.51
CA GLN A 439 -17.13 5.70 -16.54
C GLN A 439 -18.15 6.13 -17.60
N TYR A 440 -19.11 6.89 -17.17
CA TYR A 440 -20.09 7.41 -18.10
C TYR A 440 -19.44 8.54 -18.91
N LYS A 441 -19.17 8.33 -20.18
CA LYS A 441 -18.59 9.31 -21.11
C LYS A 441 -19.71 9.91 -21.98
N ASP A 442 -19.61 11.20 -22.27
CA ASP A 442 -20.57 11.91 -23.18
C ASP A 442 -20.65 11.30 -24.60
N SER A 443 -19.73 10.40 -24.94
CA SER A 443 -19.62 9.77 -26.25
C SER A 443 -20.56 8.57 -26.50
N ILE A 444 -21.41 8.18 -25.54
CA ILE A 444 -22.46 7.17 -25.76
C ILE A 444 -23.77 7.86 -26.13
N ILE A 445 -23.74 8.88 -26.97
CA ILE A 445 -24.86 9.27 -27.77
C ILE A 445 -24.81 8.39 -29.02
N PRO A 446 -25.73 7.43 -29.24
CA PRO A 446 -25.87 6.87 -30.56
C PRO A 446 -26.15 8.06 -31.46
N SER A 447 -25.22 8.40 -32.33
CA SER A 447 -25.49 9.31 -33.43
C SER A 447 -26.76 8.82 -34.09
N GLY A 448 -27.86 9.52 -33.90
CA GLY A 448 -29.13 9.20 -34.52
C GLY A 448 -28.85 8.89 -35.99
N LYS A 449 -29.17 7.70 -36.42
CA LYS A 449 -29.24 7.38 -37.83
C LYS A 449 -30.15 8.44 -38.45
N ASN A 450 -29.55 9.41 -39.10
CA ASN A 450 -30.26 10.18 -40.14
C ASN A 450 -30.67 9.16 -41.21
N SER A 451 -31.88 8.64 -41.08
CA SER A 451 -32.61 8.06 -42.18
C SER A 451 -33.10 9.26 -43.02
N SER A 452 -32.27 9.71 -43.90
CA SER A 452 -32.70 10.51 -45.02
C SER A 452 -32.97 9.56 -46.18
N SER A 453 -34.24 9.44 -46.47
CA SER A 453 -34.87 9.16 -47.78
C SER A 453 -33.98 8.62 -48.91
#